data_81e7ee4de85e5e76bd2998b91f133a1d
#
_entry.id   81e7ee4de85e5e76bd2998b91f133a1d
#
_cell.length_a   1.000
_cell.length_b   1.000
_cell.length_c   1.000
_cell.angle_alpha   90.00
_cell.angle_beta   90.00
_cell.angle_gamma   90.00
#
_symmetry.space_group_name_H-M   'P 1'
#
loop_
_entity.id
_entity.type
_entity.pdbx_description
1 polymer ?
#
loop_
_entity_poly.entity_id
_entity_poly.type
_entity_poly.pdbx_seq_one_letter_code
_entity_poly.pdbx_strand_id
1 'polypeptide(L)'
;MTESPTAESVVREFWRLMGTNDFHSVKAVLAQQFVMDWPQSRERILGAENYARMNAEYPTTGRWEFRINRLVASANEVVTQVSITDGTQSAEPISFFTVVSGKIVRLVEYWPESFTAPENRRHLTVPIA
;
A
#
# COMPACT_ATOMS: atom_id res chain seq x y z
N MET A 1 7.35 -31.28 -1.70
CA MET A 1 7.37 -30.36 -0.57
C MET A 1 7.17 -28.94 -1.07
N THR A 2 6.19 -28.27 -0.56
CA THR A 2 5.89 -26.90 -0.97
C THR A 2 6.61 -25.92 -0.05
N GLU A 3 7.35 -25.03 -0.64
CA GLU A 3 7.97 -23.96 0.12
C GLU A 3 6.94 -22.89 0.48
N SER A 4 7.09 -22.27 1.63
CA SER A 4 6.28 -21.11 2.00
C SER A 4 6.57 -19.97 1.05
N PRO A 5 5.55 -19.17 0.67
CA PRO A 5 5.79 -18.00 -0.16
C PRO A 5 6.75 -17.02 0.54
N THR A 6 7.59 -16.36 -0.24
CA THR A 6 8.44 -15.31 0.31
C THR A 6 7.59 -14.08 0.63
N ALA A 7 8.08 -13.24 1.54
CA ALA A 7 7.39 -11.99 1.84
C ALA A 7 7.20 -11.14 0.59
N GLU A 8 8.22 -11.07 -0.27
CA GLU A 8 8.13 -10.36 -1.53
C GLU A 8 7.00 -10.89 -2.40
N SER A 9 6.91 -12.22 -2.57
CA SER A 9 5.89 -12.80 -3.44
C SER A 9 4.48 -12.57 -2.90
N VAL A 10 4.31 -12.59 -1.59
CA VAL A 10 3.01 -12.32 -0.96
C VAL A 10 2.58 -10.88 -1.22
N VAL A 11 3.50 -9.92 -1.09
CA VAL A 11 3.19 -8.49 -1.30
C VAL A 11 2.95 -8.20 -2.79
N ARG A 12 3.69 -8.85 -3.69
CA ARG A 12 3.40 -8.73 -5.14
C ARG A 12 2.01 -9.25 -5.47
N GLU A 13 1.62 -10.37 -4.86
CA GLU A 13 0.27 -10.91 -5.04
C GLU A 13 -0.80 -9.96 -4.46
N PHE A 14 -0.51 -9.34 -3.31
CA PHE A 14 -1.38 -8.32 -2.73
C PHE A 14 -1.69 -7.21 -3.76
N TRP A 15 -0.65 -6.65 -4.37
CA TRP A 15 -0.86 -5.56 -5.34
C TRP A 15 -1.52 -6.05 -6.62
N ARG A 16 -1.24 -7.30 -7.04
CA ARG A 16 -1.93 -7.89 -8.18
C ARG A 16 -3.44 -7.99 -7.92
N LEU A 17 -3.80 -8.47 -6.73
CA LEU A 17 -5.20 -8.59 -6.35
C LEU A 17 -5.87 -7.22 -6.22
N MET A 18 -5.18 -6.22 -5.66
CA MET A 18 -5.69 -4.85 -5.64
C MET A 18 -6.00 -4.37 -7.06
N GLY A 19 -5.12 -4.67 -8.00
CA GLY A 19 -5.28 -4.27 -9.40
C GLY A 19 -6.49 -4.89 -10.10
N THR A 20 -7.06 -5.98 -9.56
CA THR A 20 -8.31 -6.54 -10.11
C THR A 20 -9.52 -5.68 -9.78
N ASN A 21 -9.41 -4.79 -8.80
CA ASN A 21 -10.50 -4.00 -8.22
C ASN A 21 -11.57 -4.85 -7.51
N ASP A 22 -11.35 -6.14 -7.40
CA ASP A 22 -12.10 -6.99 -6.48
C ASP A 22 -11.38 -6.99 -5.14
N PHE A 23 -11.66 -5.98 -4.31
CA PHE A 23 -10.89 -5.75 -3.09
C PHE A 23 -11.12 -6.83 -2.02
N HIS A 24 -12.22 -7.56 -2.10
CA HIS A 24 -12.45 -8.70 -1.20
C HIS A 24 -11.50 -9.85 -1.50
N SER A 25 -10.98 -9.96 -2.73
CA SER A 25 -10.01 -11.00 -3.09
C SER A 25 -8.70 -10.85 -2.33
N VAL A 26 -8.38 -9.64 -1.86
CA VAL A 26 -7.13 -9.35 -1.13
C VAL A 26 -7.06 -10.12 0.19
N LYS A 27 -8.21 -10.51 0.74
CA LYS A 27 -8.25 -11.30 1.98
C LYS A 27 -7.50 -12.63 1.84
N ALA A 28 -7.29 -13.11 0.62
CA ALA A 28 -6.54 -14.36 0.39
C ALA A 28 -5.09 -14.28 0.88
N VAL A 29 -4.51 -13.09 0.93
CA VAL A 29 -3.11 -12.89 1.38
C VAL A 29 -3.01 -12.17 2.72
N LEU A 30 -4.13 -11.86 3.36
CA LEU A 30 -4.14 -11.20 4.67
C LEU A 30 -4.44 -12.21 5.76
N ALA A 31 -3.76 -12.07 6.90
CA ALA A 31 -4.13 -12.83 8.09
C ALA A 31 -5.51 -12.37 8.57
N GLN A 32 -6.25 -13.26 9.23
CA GLN A 32 -7.59 -12.92 9.72
C GLN A 32 -7.55 -11.72 10.67
N GLN A 33 -6.56 -11.66 11.54
CA GLN A 33 -6.34 -10.58 12.50
C GLN A 33 -5.42 -9.49 11.97
N PHE A 34 -5.34 -9.35 10.66
CA PHE A 34 -4.56 -8.30 10.00
C PHE A 34 -4.91 -6.92 10.56
N VAL A 35 -3.89 -6.06 10.65
CA VAL A 35 -4.05 -4.69 11.14
C VAL A 35 -3.37 -3.75 10.15
N MET A 36 -4.05 -2.65 9.80
CA MET A 36 -3.46 -1.60 8.97
C MET A 36 -3.53 -0.27 9.71
N ASP A 37 -2.40 0.44 9.75
CA ASP A 37 -2.29 1.75 10.38
C ASP A 37 -2.04 2.84 9.34
N TRP A 38 -2.77 3.95 9.47
CA TRP A 38 -2.50 5.21 8.79
C TRP A 38 -2.01 6.22 9.83
N PRO A 39 -0.68 6.32 10.05
CA PRO A 39 -0.18 7.22 11.11
C PRO A 39 -0.52 8.68 10.91
N GLN A 40 -0.61 9.15 9.67
CA GLN A 40 -0.86 10.57 9.38
C GLN A 40 -2.25 11.02 9.84
N SER A 41 -3.25 10.15 9.74
CA SER A 41 -4.61 10.45 10.21
C SER A 41 -4.89 9.81 11.57
N ARG A 42 -3.93 9.00 12.08
CA ARG A 42 -4.05 8.31 13.37
C ARG A 42 -5.22 7.33 13.40
N GLU A 43 -5.40 6.62 12.27
CA GLU A 43 -6.46 5.62 12.13
C GLU A 43 -5.87 4.22 12.06
N ARG A 44 -6.63 3.25 12.57
CA ARG A 44 -6.29 1.84 12.47
C ARG A 44 -7.48 1.06 11.98
N ILE A 45 -7.25 0.19 10.97
CA ILE A 45 -8.24 -0.75 10.48
C ILE A 45 -7.94 -2.11 11.10
N LEU A 46 -8.95 -2.70 11.74
CA LEU A 46 -8.83 -4.02 12.38
C LEU A 46 -9.46 -5.09 11.50
N GLY A 47 -8.65 -6.07 11.12
CA GLY A 47 -9.11 -7.25 10.41
C GLY A 47 -9.14 -7.10 8.90
N ALA A 48 -8.99 -8.24 8.22
CA ALA A 48 -8.97 -8.31 6.76
C ALA A 48 -10.29 -7.86 6.15
N GLU A 49 -11.42 -8.20 6.79
CA GLU A 49 -12.74 -7.84 6.28
C GLU A 49 -12.93 -6.32 6.22
N ASN A 50 -12.58 -5.62 7.30
CA ASN A 50 -12.72 -4.16 7.33
C ASN A 50 -11.79 -3.50 6.33
N TYR A 51 -10.59 -4.04 6.13
CA TYR A 51 -9.67 -3.51 5.12
C TYR A 51 -10.27 -3.65 3.71
N ALA A 52 -10.81 -4.82 3.39
CA ALA A 52 -11.43 -5.05 2.09
C ALA A 52 -12.63 -4.10 1.89
N ARG A 53 -13.46 -3.94 2.92
CA ARG A 53 -14.61 -3.04 2.86
C ARG A 53 -14.20 -1.59 2.65
N MET A 54 -13.15 -1.14 3.35
CA MET A 54 -12.67 0.24 3.20
C MET A 54 -12.28 0.53 1.75
N ASN A 55 -11.56 -0.39 1.11
CA ASN A 55 -11.17 -0.23 -0.29
C ASN A 55 -12.38 -0.27 -1.22
N ALA A 56 -13.32 -1.19 -0.97
CA ALA A 56 -14.51 -1.34 -1.81
C ALA A 56 -15.46 -0.15 -1.69
N GLU A 57 -15.49 0.50 -0.53
CA GLU A 57 -16.36 1.65 -0.26
C GLU A 57 -15.69 3.00 -0.53
N TYR A 58 -14.41 3.00 -0.90
CA TYR A 58 -13.68 4.24 -1.12
C TYR A 58 -14.22 4.95 -2.37
N PRO A 59 -14.50 6.26 -2.28
CA PRO A 59 -15.08 7.00 -3.41
C PRO A 59 -14.15 6.99 -4.62
N THR A 60 -14.70 6.64 -5.78
CA THR A 60 -13.94 6.60 -7.02
C THR A 60 -14.83 6.99 -8.19
N THR A 61 -14.22 7.58 -9.21
CA THR A 61 -14.90 7.91 -10.47
C THR A 61 -14.62 6.88 -11.55
N GLY A 62 -13.73 5.93 -11.29
CA GLY A 62 -13.34 4.93 -12.27
C GLY A 62 -12.61 3.78 -11.62
N ARG A 63 -12.06 2.92 -12.48
CA ARG A 63 -11.29 1.77 -12.05
C ARG A 63 -9.94 2.22 -11.50
N TRP A 64 -9.53 1.67 -10.37
CA TRP A 64 -8.23 1.94 -9.79
C TRP A 64 -7.14 1.18 -10.54
N GLU A 65 -6.04 1.89 -10.86
CA GLU A 65 -4.84 1.30 -11.44
C GLU A 65 -3.70 1.45 -10.46
N PHE A 66 -2.88 0.39 -10.34
CA PHE A 66 -1.78 0.32 -9.40
C PHE A 66 -0.50 -0.04 -10.15
N ARG A 67 0.58 0.69 -9.89
CA ARG A 67 1.88 0.38 -10.46
C ARG A 67 2.93 0.42 -9.37
N ILE A 68 3.64 -0.70 -9.17
CA ILE A 68 4.74 -0.76 -8.22
C ILE A 68 5.93 -0.03 -8.83
N ASN A 69 6.35 1.07 -8.20
CA ASN A 69 7.52 1.83 -8.63
C ASN A 69 8.79 1.33 -7.96
N ARG A 70 8.69 0.97 -6.67
CA ARG A 70 9.80 0.40 -5.91
C ARG A 70 9.28 -0.66 -4.97
N LEU A 71 10.07 -1.74 -4.81
CA LEU A 71 9.81 -2.76 -3.82
C LEU A 71 11.13 -3.21 -3.24
N VAL A 72 11.24 -3.18 -1.93
CA VAL A 72 12.41 -3.65 -1.20
C VAL A 72 11.94 -4.67 -0.18
N ALA A 73 12.57 -5.84 -0.16
CA ALA A 73 12.19 -6.91 0.75
C ALA A 73 13.40 -7.39 1.53
N SER A 74 13.18 -7.69 2.81
CA SER A 74 14.21 -8.26 3.68
C SER A 74 13.52 -9.14 4.69
N ALA A 75 13.85 -10.44 4.70
CA ALA A 75 13.24 -11.43 5.57
C ALA A 75 11.71 -11.39 5.47
N ASN A 76 11.01 -10.93 6.51
CA ASN A 76 9.55 -10.87 6.57
C ASN A 76 9.00 -9.44 6.44
N GLU A 77 9.85 -8.49 6.03
CA GLU A 77 9.44 -7.10 5.86
C GLU A 77 9.52 -6.71 4.38
N VAL A 78 8.52 -5.97 3.88
CA VAL A 78 8.52 -5.47 2.51
C VAL A 78 8.05 -4.04 2.51
N VAL A 79 8.76 -3.18 1.76
CA VAL A 79 8.39 -1.79 1.58
C VAL A 79 8.09 -1.57 0.11
N THR A 80 6.94 -0.96 -0.19
CA THR A 80 6.59 -0.60 -1.57
C THR A 80 6.26 0.88 -1.69
N GLN A 81 6.56 1.41 -2.87
CA GLN A 81 6.11 2.71 -3.34
C GLN A 81 5.29 2.44 -4.59
N VAL A 82 4.01 2.77 -4.57
CA VAL A 82 3.05 2.39 -5.61
C VAL A 82 2.32 3.62 -6.10
N SER A 83 2.26 3.81 -7.42
CA SER A 83 1.41 4.84 -8.02
C SER A 83 0.00 4.31 -8.14
N ILE A 84 -0.98 5.07 -7.65
CA ILE A 84 -2.39 4.70 -7.66
C ILE A 84 -3.18 5.83 -8.32
N THR A 85 -4.07 5.48 -9.24
CA THR A 85 -4.95 6.46 -9.88
C THR A 85 -6.26 5.81 -10.32
N ASP A 86 -7.35 6.59 -10.30
CA ASP A 86 -8.62 6.18 -10.91
C ASP A 86 -8.91 6.98 -12.20
N GLY A 87 -7.89 7.71 -12.68
CA GLY A 87 -8.02 8.58 -13.85
C GLY A 87 -8.31 10.03 -13.48
N THR A 88 -8.80 10.30 -12.29
CA THR A 88 -9.12 11.65 -11.80
C THR A 88 -8.24 12.03 -10.62
N GLN A 89 -8.13 11.15 -9.64
CA GLN A 89 -7.29 11.35 -8.47
C GLN A 89 -6.07 10.45 -8.54
N SER A 90 -4.96 10.88 -7.95
CA SER A 90 -3.71 10.15 -7.95
C SER A 90 -3.06 10.23 -6.59
N ALA A 91 -2.36 9.16 -6.20
CA ALA A 91 -1.61 9.11 -4.97
C ALA A 91 -0.41 8.18 -5.14
N GLU A 92 0.56 8.30 -4.25
CA GLU A 92 1.75 7.45 -4.28
C GLU A 92 2.13 7.04 -2.87
N PRO A 93 1.37 6.12 -2.26
CA PRO A 93 1.64 5.70 -0.89
C PRO A 93 2.95 4.93 -0.76
N ILE A 94 3.53 5.04 0.44
CA ILE A 94 4.66 4.22 0.87
C ILE A 94 4.12 3.28 1.92
N SER A 95 4.24 1.97 1.68
CA SER A 95 3.61 0.93 2.47
C SER A 95 4.64 -0.02 3.04
N PHE A 96 4.54 -0.29 4.35
CA PHE A 96 5.42 -1.19 5.09
C PHE A 96 4.60 -2.41 5.48
N PHE A 97 4.97 -3.58 4.95
CA PHE A 97 4.27 -4.83 5.18
C PHE A 97 5.09 -5.75 6.08
N THR A 98 4.42 -6.41 7.02
CA THR A 98 5.01 -7.52 7.78
C THR A 98 4.28 -8.79 7.38
N VAL A 99 5.05 -9.81 6.98
CA VAL A 99 4.51 -11.10 6.48
C VAL A 99 4.96 -12.21 7.42
N VAL A 100 4.01 -13.02 7.87
CA VAL A 100 4.29 -14.18 8.72
C VAL A 100 3.53 -15.38 8.15
N SER A 101 4.25 -16.48 7.92
CA SER A 101 3.67 -17.73 7.42
C SER A 101 2.81 -17.53 6.17
N GLY A 102 3.31 -16.74 5.22
CA GLY A 102 2.66 -16.53 3.94
C GLY A 102 1.48 -15.58 3.96
N LYS A 103 1.25 -14.88 5.06
CA LYS A 103 0.14 -13.93 5.18
C LYS A 103 0.65 -12.59 5.68
N ILE A 104 0.04 -11.50 5.20
CA ILE A 104 0.33 -10.16 5.70
C ILE A 104 -0.38 -10.00 7.03
N VAL A 105 0.37 -9.75 8.10
CA VAL A 105 -0.20 -9.57 9.44
C VAL A 105 -0.32 -8.09 9.80
N ARG A 106 0.50 -7.24 9.17
CA ARG A 106 0.48 -5.81 9.46
C ARG A 106 0.88 -5.01 8.22
N LEU A 107 0.22 -3.87 8.05
CA LEU A 107 0.54 -2.88 7.05
C LEU A 107 0.55 -1.51 7.71
N VAL A 108 1.63 -0.75 7.53
CA VAL A 108 1.69 0.65 7.93
C VAL A 108 1.86 1.46 6.67
N GLU A 109 0.99 2.44 6.44
CA GLU A 109 0.93 3.11 5.16
C GLU A 109 0.91 4.61 5.33
N TYR A 110 1.78 5.30 4.59
CA TYR A 110 1.88 6.76 4.55
C TYR A 110 1.44 7.25 3.18
N TRP A 111 0.72 8.37 3.17
CA TRP A 111 0.23 9.01 1.95
C TRP A 111 0.89 10.37 1.81
N PRO A 112 2.09 10.44 1.18
CA PRO A 112 2.79 11.72 1.02
C PRO A 112 1.97 12.70 0.19
N GLU A 113 1.97 13.97 0.61
CA GLU A 113 1.33 15.05 -0.13
C GLU A 113 2.37 16.05 -0.58
N SER A 114 2.18 16.60 -1.78
CA SER A 114 3.05 17.65 -2.30
C SER A 114 2.84 18.95 -1.52
N PHE A 115 3.91 19.72 -1.36
CA PHE A 115 3.83 21.02 -0.72
C PHE A 115 4.83 21.97 -1.37
N THR A 116 4.58 23.28 -1.20
CA THR A 116 5.46 24.31 -1.75
C THR A 116 6.75 24.36 -0.95
N ALA A 117 7.90 24.34 -1.63
CA ALA A 117 9.19 24.42 -0.97
C ALA A 117 9.33 25.74 -0.20
N PRO A 118 9.85 25.71 1.05
CA PRO A 118 10.09 26.93 1.81
C PRO A 118 11.12 27.83 1.12
N GLU A 119 10.96 29.15 1.25
CA GLU A 119 11.87 30.11 0.62
C GLU A 119 13.29 30.05 1.17
N ASN A 120 13.46 29.67 2.43
CA ASN A 120 14.74 29.73 3.12
C ASN A 120 15.80 28.81 2.52
N ARG A 121 15.43 27.90 1.63
CA ARG A 121 16.38 26.97 1.00
C ARG A 121 16.39 27.04 -0.53
N ARG A 122 15.65 27.99 -1.13
CA ARG A 122 15.57 28.09 -2.59
C ARG A 122 16.91 28.31 -3.27
N HIS A 123 17.82 29.03 -2.62
CA HIS A 123 19.15 29.30 -3.16
C HIS A 123 20.06 28.08 -3.22
N LEU A 124 19.64 26.97 -2.56
CA LEU A 124 20.41 25.73 -2.49
C LEU A 124 19.78 24.58 -3.27
N THR A 125 18.59 24.79 -3.84
CA THR A 125 17.83 23.71 -4.49
C THR A 125 17.39 24.13 -5.88
N VAL A 126 17.10 23.12 -6.72
CA VAL A 126 16.50 23.33 -8.02
C VAL A 126 15.23 22.50 -8.13
N PRO A 127 14.26 22.91 -8.95
CA PRO A 127 13.07 22.12 -9.15
C PRO A 127 13.38 20.74 -9.75
N ILE A 128 12.63 19.74 -9.35
CA ILE A 128 12.66 18.43 -10.00
C ILE A 128 11.81 18.52 -11.26
N ALA A 129 12.37 18.12 -12.38
CA ALA A 129 11.66 18.17 -13.66
C ALA A 129 10.58 17.11 -13.75
#